data_791a7d3d876afeab631a3f7d6fe1cd50
#
_entry.id   791a7d3d876afeab631a3f7d6fe1cd50
#
_cell.length_a   1.000
_cell.length_b   1.000
_cell.length_c   1.000
_cell.angle_alpha   90.00
_cell.angle_beta   90.00
_cell.angle_gamma   90.00
#
_symmetry.space_group_name_H-M   'P 1'
#
loop_
_entity.id
_entity.type
_entity.pdbx_description
1 polymer ?
#
loop_
_entity_poly.entity_id
_entity_poly.type
_entity_poly.pdbx_seq_one_letter_code
_entity_poly.pdbx_strand_id
1 'polypeptide(L)'
;MNKKDFPHVNLAFIGGSSTYAINFPEDLKLSGVKVLSKKTFSTPFGESPEFKLLEVNGQSVLTLKMHGWRPGVSRADASKQIFWVLEKAGAKTILAEGGVGAIREDFALRDFFIPNDYIDLSLRKDVYLTDKYLLIMRDPMCPDLAKILSKTSTRLFPERHIARGVYAVTDGRHFESRAEVRMIESFGGDVVGQSLCPEVYLAREIGACYAGLYLIVNRAEGAGPDWSHKELKGLFYQEGMGVGKIIIESLKQITPDRKRVCRCSKLRKKTLLK
;
A
#
# COMPACT_ATOMS: atom_id res chain seq x y z
N MET A 1 26.16 -0.83 8.94
CA MET A 1 25.50 -2.12 8.60
C MET A 1 25.91 -2.50 7.19
N ASN A 2 26.42 -3.73 7.02
CA ASN A 2 26.85 -4.22 5.73
C ASN A 2 25.65 -4.51 4.81
N LYS A 3 25.80 -4.25 3.51
CA LYS A 3 24.79 -4.60 2.48
C LYS A 3 24.42 -6.10 2.51
N LYS A 4 25.29 -6.94 3.07
CA LYS A 4 25.10 -8.40 3.23
C LYS A 4 24.02 -8.78 4.26
N ASP A 5 23.56 -7.82 5.10
CA ASP A 5 22.56 -8.08 6.14
C ASP A 5 21.12 -8.08 5.63
N PHE A 6 20.91 -7.61 4.40
CA PHE A 6 19.60 -7.50 3.76
C PHE A 6 19.45 -8.51 2.62
N PRO A 7 18.29 -9.18 2.51
CA PRO A 7 18.00 -9.99 1.33
C PRO A 7 17.90 -9.07 0.11
N HIS A 8 18.44 -9.51 -1.01
CA HIS A 8 18.28 -8.78 -2.27
C HIS A 8 16.93 -9.14 -2.89
N VAL A 9 16.04 -8.17 -3.00
CA VAL A 9 14.70 -8.37 -3.57
C VAL A 9 14.33 -7.25 -4.54
N ASN A 10 13.63 -7.60 -5.61
CA ASN A 10 13.05 -6.64 -6.53
C ASN A 10 11.61 -6.26 -6.15
N LEU A 11 10.91 -7.17 -5.47
CA LEU A 11 9.50 -7.09 -5.17
C LEU A 11 9.26 -6.91 -3.67
N ALA A 12 8.30 -6.07 -3.33
CA ALA A 12 7.80 -5.96 -1.97
C ALA A 12 6.28 -5.84 -1.95
N PHE A 13 5.69 -6.28 -0.85
CA PHE A 13 4.26 -6.10 -0.57
C PHE A 13 4.08 -5.54 0.83
N ILE A 14 3.35 -4.44 0.94
CA ILE A 14 2.97 -3.82 2.21
C ILE A 14 1.53 -4.23 2.51
N GLY A 15 1.37 -5.12 3.48
CA GLY A 15 0.06 -5.60 3.91
C GLY A 15 -0.65 -4.57 4.79
N GLY A 16 -1.95 -4.43 4.57
CA GLY A 16 -2.85 -3.58 5.34
C GLY A 16 -3.90 -4.41 6.10
N SER A 17 -5.10 -3.85 6.25
CA SER A 17 -6.15 -4.41 7.12
C SER A 17 -6.71 -5.73 6.63
N SER A 18 -6.83 -5.94 5.31
CA SER A 18 -7.42 -7.17 4.78
C SER A 18 -6.48 -8.36 4.98
N THR A 19 -5.20 -8.22 4.61
CA THR A 19 -4.23 -9.31 4.81
C THR A 19 -3.79 -9.46 6.26
N TYR A 20 -4.02 -8.46 7.11
CA TYR A 20 -3.82 -8.58 8.56
C TYR A 20 -4.83 -9.51 9.21
N ALA A 21 -6.04 -9.61 8.66
CA ALA A 21 -7.10 -10.49 9.17
C ALA A 21 -6.81 -11.99 9.00
N ILE A 22 -5.78 -12.33 8.20
CA ILE A 22 -5.34 -13.71 7.95
C ILE A 22 -3.86 -13.90 8.29
N ASN A 23 -3.38 -15.12 8.40
CA ASN A 23 -1.95 -15.39 8.44
C ASN A 23 -1.40 -15.41 7.01
N PHE A 24 -1.13 -14.20 6.48
CA PHE A 24 -0.65 -14.03 5.11
C PHE A 24 0.86 -14.37 5.00
N PRO A 25 1.29 -15.11 3.97
CA PRO A 25 0.51 -15.74 2.90
C PRO A 25 0.09 -17.19 3.22
N GLU A 26 0.43 -17.71 4.40
CA GLU A 26 0.34 -19.14 4.76
C GLU A 26 -1.09 -19.70 4.61
N ASP A 27 -2.11 -18.91 5.02
CA ASP A 27 -3.51 -19.35 4.95
C ASP A 27 -4.02 -19.49 3.50
N LEU A 28 -3.39 -18.82 2.53
CA LEU A 28 -3.79 -18.90 1.12
C LEU A 28 -3.51 -20.26 0.49
N LYS A 29 -2.59 -21.05 1.05
CA LYS A 29 -2.20 -22.39 0.58
C LYS A 29 -1.94 -22.48 -0.92
N LEU A 30 -1.36 -21.44 -1.49
CA LEU A 30 -1.09 -21.34 -2.93
C LEU A 30 0.22 -22.05 -3.29
N SER A 31 0.19 -22.83 -4.38
CA SER A 31 1.40 -23.45 -4.93
C SER A 31 2.41 -22.38 -5.37
N GLY A 32 3.70 -22.69 -5.21
CA GLY A 32 4.80 -21.78 -5.58
C GLY A 32 4.95 -20.59 -4.62
N VAL A 33 4.34 -20.62 -3.44
CA VAL A 33 4.47 -19.60 -2.38
C VAL A 33 5.02 -20.25 -1.13
N LYS A 34 6.14 -19.73 -0.62
CA LYS A 34 6.80 -20.21 0.60
C LYS A 34 7.28 -19.05 1.45
N VAL A 35 7.19 -19.18 2.76
CA VAL A 35 7.88 -18.28 3.71
C VAL A 35 9.27 -18.83 3.95
N LEU A 36 10.30 -18.06 3.60
CA LEU A 36 11.69 -18.46 3.74
C LEU A 36 12.26 -18.06 5.10
N SER A 37 11.94 -16.84 5.57
CA SER A 37 12.42 -16.34 6.85
C SER A 37 11.56 -15.18 7.34
N LYS A 38 11.74 -14.84 8.64
CA LYS A 38 11.16 -13.66 9.29
C LYS A 38 12.27 -12.92 10.00
N LYS A 39 12.30 -11.60 9.89
CA LYS A 39 13.35 -10.78 10.49
C LYS A 39 12.90 -9.35 10.73
N THR A 40 13.34 -8.76 11.84
CA THR A 40 13.37 -7.31 12.08
C THR A 40 14.74 -6.75 11.69
N PHE A 41 14.80 -5.46 11.40
CA PHE A 41 16.02 -4.78 11.00
C PHE A 41 16.22 -3.53 11.86
N SER A 42 17.43 -3.31 12.34
CA SER A 42 17.81 -2.02 12.92
C SER A 42 17.89 -0.97 11.81
N THR A 43 17.27 0.18 12.02
CA THR A 43 17.27 1.29 11.06
C THR A 43 17.67 2.59 11.76
N PRO A 44 18.04 3.64 11.04
CA PRO A 44 18.27 4.97 11.65
C PRO A 44 17.03 5.56 12.34
N PHE A 45 15.86 5.01 12.06
CA PHE A 45 14.56 5.45 12.60
C PHE A 45 14.02 4.50 13.69
N GLY A 46 14.86 3.64 14.25
CA GLY A 46 14.50 2.60 15.20
C GLY A 46 14.34 1.21 14.56
N GLU A 47 13.90 0.24 15.35
CA GLU A 47 13.69 -1.12 14.86
C GLU A 47 12.50 -1.19 13.91
N SER A 48 12.65 -1.90 12.80
CA SER A 48 11.59 -2.11 11.81
C SER A 48 10.49 -3.03 12.34
N PRO A 49 9.28 -3.04 11.72
CA PRO A 49 8.38 -4.18 11.90
C PRO A 49 9.03 -5.48 11.42
N GLU A 50 8.46 -6.62 11.83
CA GLU A 50 8.86 -7.92 11.29
C GLU A 50 8.53 -7.99 9.80
N PHE A 51 9.53 -8.30 9.01
CA PHE A 51 9.39 -8.64 7.60
C PHE A 51 9.39 -10.17 7.43
N LYS A 52 8.55 -10.66 6.53
CA LYS A 52 8.67 -12.01 5.97
C LYS A 52 9.38 -11.92 4.62
N LEU A 53 10.38 -12.77 4.42
CA LEU A 53 10.92 -13.04 3.10
C LEU A 53 10.15 -14.22 2.51
N LEU A 54 9.52 -13.99 1.39
CA LEU A 54 8.76 -15.01 0.66
C LEU A 54 9.51 -15.42 -0.61
N GLU A 55 9.28 -16.65 -1.04
CA GLU A 55 9.47 -17.07 -2.41
C GLU A 55 8.09 -17.15 -3.09
N VAL A 56 7.93 -16.46 -4.22
CA VAL A 56 6.72 -16.48 -5.04
C VAL A 56 7.13 -16.84 -6.47
N ASN A 57 6.85 -18.07 -6.91
CA ASN A 57 7.29 -18.60 -8.20
C ASN A 57 8.79 -18.37 -8.48
N GLY A 58 9.65 -18.69 -7.51
CA GLY A 58 11.11 -18.53 -7.62
C GLY A 58 11.61 -17.10 -7.43
N GLN A 59 10.73 -16.13 -7.20
CA GLN A 59 11.11 -14.74 -6.95
C GLN A 59 11.06 -14.42 -5.46
N SER A 60 12.08 -13.73 -4.98
CA SER A 60 12.11 -13.23 -3.59
C SER A 60 11.25 -11.98 -3.43
N VAL A 61 10.36 -11.98 -2.43
CA VAL A 61 9.46 -10.87 -2.09
C VAL A 61 9.59 -10.57 -0.60
N LEU A 62 9.81 -9.30 -0.25
CA LEU A 62 9.68 -8.85 1.13
C LEU A 62 8.25 -8.40 1.41
N THR A 63 7.67 -8.87 2.51
CA THR A 63 6.36 -8.41 2.97
C THR A 63 6.34 -8.14 4.45
N LEU A 64 5.40 -7.32 4.88
CA LEU A 64 5.14 -6.95 6.27
C LEU A 64 3.64 -6.74 6.49
N LYS A 65 3.21 -6.73 7.75
CA LYS A 65 1.79 -6.56 8.11
C LYS A 65 1.47 -5.10 8.44
N MET A 66 0.22 -4.72 8.17
CA MET A 66 -0.45 -3.53 8.70
C MET A 66 0.37 -2.24 8.54
N HIS A 67 0.95 -1.99 7.36
CA HIS A 67 1.78 -0.81 7.10
C HIS A 67 2.89 -0.60 8.14
N GLY A 68 3.29 -1.66 8.85
CA GLY A 68 4.25 -1.60 9.96
C GLY A 68 3.75 -0.85 11.20
N TRP A 69 2.47 -0.50 11.24
CA TRP A 69 1.88 0.20 12.38
C TRP A 69 1.83 -0.68 13.62
N ARG A 70 2.29 -0.17 14.72
CA ARG A 70 2.38 -0.87 16.00
C ARG A 70 2.43 0.10 17.17
N PRO A 71 2.10 -0.35 18.41
CA PRO A 71 2.20 0.49 19.61
C PRO A 71 3.60 1.09 19.78
N GLY A 72 3.68 2.33 20.25
CA GLY A 72 4.93 3.03 20.57
C GLY A 72 5.72 3.58 19.37
N VAL A 73 5.23 3.37 18.13
CA VAL A 73 5.87 3.88 16.91
C VAL A 73 4.91 4.81 16.17
N SER A 74 5.39 5.99 15.81
CA SER A 74 4.60 6.89 14.97
C SER A 74 4.40 6.28 13.58
N ARG A 75 3.29 6.63 12.89
CA ARG A 75 3.07 6.16 11.52
C ARG A 75 4.14 6.67 10.56
N ALA A 76 4.64 7.88 10.78
CA ALA A 76 5.75 8.44 10.02
C ALA A 76 7.04 7.63 10.19
N ASP A 77 7.40 7.27 11.41
CA ASP A 77 8.59 6.46 11.68
C ASP A 77 8.43 5.02 11.17
N ALA A 78 7.24 4.42 11.32
CA ALA A 78 6.94 3.11 10.74
C ALA A 78 7.20 3.11 9.23
N SER A 79 6.72 4.12 8.51
CA SER A 79 6.93 4.24 7.07
C SER A 79 8.41 4.48 6.73
N LYS A 80 9.14 5.33 7.47
CA LYS A 80 10.59 5.53 7.28
C LYS A 80 11.37 4.22 7.48
N GLN A 81 11.07 3.47 8.53
CA GLN A 81 11.68 2.18 8.81
C GLN A 81 11.46 1.18 7.67
N ILE A 82 10.21 1.08 7.18
CA ILE A 82 9.86 0.19 6.07
C ILE A 82 10.65 0.56 4.82
N PHE A 83 10.56 1.81 4.39
CA PHE A 83 11.15 2.22 3.13
C PHE A 83 12.67 2.26 3.15
N TRP A 84 13.27 2.47 4.33
CA TRP A 84 14.70 2.32 4.50
C TRP A 84 15.14 0.86 4.29
N VAL A 85 14.42 -0.11 4.87
CA VAL A 85 14.69 -1.54 4.65
C VAL A 85 14.50 -1.90 3.19
N LEU A 86 13.42 -1.46 2.56
CA LEU A 86 13.13 -1.73 1.14
C LEU A 86 14.21 -1.12 0.22
N GLU A 87 14.74 0.07 0.54
CA GLU A 87 15.86 0.65 -0.19
C GLU A 87 17.12 -0.21 -0.09
N LYS A 88 17.48 -0.65 1.14
CA LYS A 88 18.66 -1.50 1.38
C LYS A 88 18.53 -2.86 0.73
N ALA A 89 17.34 -3.43 0.73
CA ALA A 89 17.02 -4.69 0.04
C ALA A 89 16.99 -4.55 -1.49
N GLY A 90 16.97 -3.34 -2.02
CA GLY A 90 16.97 -3.09 -3.46
C GLY A 90 15.60 -3.14 -4.13
N ALA A 91 14.51 -3.07 -3.36
CA ALA A 91 13.15 -3.13 -3.88
C ALA A 91 12.89 -2.06 -4.93
N LYS A 92 12.32 -2.47 -6.08
CA LYS A 92 11.99 -1.59 -7.21
C LYS A 92 10.52 -1.63 -7.58
N THR A 93 9.77 -2.54 -7.00
CA THR A 93 8.34 -2.71 -7.26
C THR A 93 7.65 -3.02 -5.94
N ILE A 94 6.68 -2.19 -5.59
CA ILE A 94 5.96 -2.25 -4.31
C ILE A 94 4.47 -2.30 -4.61
N LEU A 95 3.81 -3.34 -4.12
CA LEU A 95 2.36 -3.39 -4.00
C LEU A 95 1.97 -3.10 -2.56
N ALA A 96 0.83 -2.45 -2.36
CA ALA A 96 0.23 -2.25 -1.04
C ALA A 96 -1.26 -2.61 -1.06
N GLU A 97 -1.86 -2.82 0.10
CA GLU A 97 -3.32 -2.96 0.24
C GLU A 97 -3.82 -2.31 1.51
N GLY A 98 -5.11 -2.01 1.57
CA GLY A 98 -5.75 -1.45 2.75
C GLY A 98 -7.25 -1.37 2.61
N GLY A 99 -7.92 -0.86 3.64
CA GLY A 99 -9.33 -0.52 3.60
C GLY A 99 -9.56 0.97 3.43
N VAL A 100 -10.64 1.35 2.75
CA VAL A 100 -11.05 2.75 2.55
C VAL A 100 -12.56 2.92 2.74
N GLY A 101 -12.96 4.11 3.19
CA GLY A 101 -14.34 4.55 3.20
C GLY A 101 -14.71 5.21 1.88
N ALA A 102 -15.82 4.80 1.27
CA ALA A 102 -16.33 5.42 0.05
C ALA A 102 -17.02 6.74 0.32
N ILE A 103 -16.66 7.77 -0.43
CA ILE A 103 -17.35 9.07 -0.46
C ILE A 103 -18.33 9.07 -1.64
N ARG A 104 -17.87 8.69 -2.83
CA ARG A 104 -18.72 8.61 -4.03
C ARG A 104 -19.86 7.62 -3.85
N GLU A 105 -21.05 8.01 -4.31
CA GLU A 105 -22.29 7.22 -4.15
C GLU A 105 -22.29 5.94 -4.99
N ASP A 106 -21.65 5.96 -6.16
CA ASP A 106 -21.60 4.84 -7.10
C ASP A 106 -20.60 3.73 -6.69
N PHE A 107 -19.85 3.91 -5.61
CA PHE A 107 -18.96 2.89 -5.06
C PHE A 107 -19.68 2.04 -4.02
N ALA A 108 -19.65 0.72 -4.20
CA ALA A 108 -20.29 -0.22 -3.30
C ALA A 108 -19.30 -0.84 -2.28
N LEU A 109 -19.82 -1.33 -1.16
CA LEU A 109 -19.04 -2.14 -0.23
C LEU A 109 -18.51 -3.38 -0.95
N ARG A 110 -17.26 -3.73 -0.69
CA ARG A 110 -16.50 -4.82 -1.30
C ARG A 110 -16.01 -4.56 -2.73
N ASP A 111 -16.31 -3.41 -3.32
CA ASP A 111 -15.61 -3.00 -4.53
C ASP A 111 -14.12 -2.87 -4.24
N PHE A 112 -13.30 -3.12 -5.26
CA PHE A 112 -11.89 -2.84 -5.20
C PHE A 112 -11.61 -1.45 -5.73
N PHE A 113 -10.75 -0.72 -5.04
CA PHE A 113 -10.34 0.63 -5.44
C PHE A 113 -8.84 0.65 -5.74
N ILE A 114 -8.47 1.14 -6.92
CA ILE A 114 -7.07 1.34 -7.31
C ILE A 114 -6.89 2.83 -7.59
N PRO A 115 -6.25 3.61 -6.69
CA PRO A 115 -6.12 5.05 -6.88
C PRO A 115 -5.36 5.39 -8.15
N ASN A 116 -5.74 6.48 -8.79
CA ASN A 116 -4.96 7.12 -9.85
C ASN A 116 -4.28 8.40 -9.38
N ASP A 117 -4.82 9.04 -8.33
CA ASP A 117 -4.25 10.22 -7.69
C ASP A 117 -4.59 10.26 -6.20
N TYR A 118 -4.07 11.26 -5.48
CA TYR A 118 -4.32 11.40 -4.05
C TYR A 118 -4.37 12.87 -3.60
N ILE A 119 -5.07 13.10 -2.47
CA ILE A 119 -5.02 14.33 -1.70
C ILE A 119 -4.45 13.98 -0.33
N ASP A 120 -3.33 14.58 0.06
CA ASP A 120 -2.74 14.35 1.38
C ASP A 120 -3.15 15.47 2.35
N LEU A 121 -4.09 15.14 3.24
CA LEU A 121 -4.53 16.01 4.34
C LEU A 121 -3.85 15.64 5.66
N SER A 122 -2.95 14.66 5.66
CA SER A 122 -2.22 14.27 6.86
C SER A 122 -1.17 15.31 7.26
N LEU A 123 -0.76 15.29 8.53
CA LEU A 123 0.38 16.06 9.04
C LEU A 123 1.73 15.40 8.73
N ARG A 124 1.72 14.24 8.06
CA ARG A 124 2.91 13.44 7.74
C ARG A 124 3.55 13.81 6.40
N LYS A 125 3.49 15.08 6.00
CA LYS A 125 3.98 15.53 4.68
C LYS A 125 5.49 15.66 4.60
N ASP A 126 6.13 16.00 5.70
CA ASP A 126 7.59 16.16 5.78
C ASP A 126 8.25 14.85 6.24
N VAL A 127 8.01 13.78 5.50
CA VAL A 127 8.56 12.45 5.75
C VAL A 127 9.43 12.02 4.58
N TYR A 128 10.72 11.87 4.82
CA TYR A 128 11.72 11.50 3.84
C TYR A 128 12.77 10.55 4.45
N LEU A 129 13.52 9.86 3.60
CA LEU A 129 14.65 9.02 4.00
C LEU A 129 15.97 9.78 3.90
N THR A 130 16.08 10.64 2.90
CA THR A 130 17.30 11.42 2.61
C THR A 130 16.92 12.73 1.92
N ASP A 131 17.64 13.80 2.17
CA ASP A 131 17.44 15.10 1.51
C ASP A 131 17.91 15.16 0.05
N LYS A 132 18.08 14.01 -0.61
CA LYS A 132 18.73 13.94 -1.92
C LYS A 132 17.82 14.28 -3.09
N TYR A 133 16.50 14.24 -2.90
CA TYR A 133 15.57 14.33 -4.02
C TYR A 133 14.41 15.27 -3.76
N LEU A 134 14.05 16.07 -4.77
CA LEU A 134 12.75 16.67 -4.93
C LEU A 134 11.86 15.71 -5.71
N LEU A 135 10.70 15.38 -5.16
CA LEU A 135 9.80 14.39 -5.70
C LEU A 135 8.77 15.06 -6.63
N ILE A 136 8.54 14.45 -7.79
CA ILE A 136 7.54 14.89 -8.76
C ILE A 136 6.39 13.87 -8.70
N MET A 137 5.25 14.29 -8.17
CA MET A 137 4.12 13.41 -7.90
C MET A 137 3.04 13.43 -9.01
N ARG A 138 3.35 13.95 -10.21
CA ARG A 138 2.52 13.65 -11.38
C ARG A 138 2.60 12.14 -11.67
N ASP A 139 1.52 11.49 -11.93
CA ASP A 139 1.44 10.02 -12.01
C ASP A 139 1.95 9.34 -10.73
N PRO A 140 1.32 9.57 -9.57
CA PRO A 140 1.81 9.07 -8.29
C PRO A 140 1.83 7.55 -8.24
N MET A 141 0.82 6.90 -8.82
CA MET A 141 0.72 5.44 -8.94
C MET A 141 1.39 4.97 -10.23
N CYS A 142 2.05 3.81 -10.16
CA CYS A 142 2.60 3.18 -11.34
C CYS A 142 1.48 2.62 -12.25
N PRO A 143 1.30 3.13 -13.48
CA PRO A 143 0.22 2.68 -14.36
C PRO A 143 0.33 1.21 -14.74
N ASP A 144 1.57 0.69 -14.88
CA ASP A 144 1.79 -0.71 -15.19
C ASP A 144 1.31 -1.63 -14.07
N LEU A 145 1.61 -1.28 -12.81
CA LEU A 145 1.17 -2.06 -11.64
C LEU A 145 -0.32 -1.95 -11.41
N ALA A 146 -0.89 -0.75 -11.58
CA ALA A 146 -2.33 -0.54 -11.50
C ALA A 146 -3.08 -1.41 -12.53
N LYS A 147 -2.55 -1.53 -13.76
CA LYS A 147 -3.11 -2.40 -14.79
C LYS A 147 -3.03 -3.88 -14.41
N ILE A 148 -1.92 -4.33 -13.80
CA ILE A 148 -1.78 -5.72 -13.33
C ILE A 148 -2.81 -5.99 -12.22
N LEU A 149 -2.90 -5.13 -11.21
CA LEU A 149 -3.88 -5.25 -10.13
C LEU A 149 -5.31 -5.29 -10.67
N SER A 150 -5.69 -4.35 -11.56
CA SER A 150 -7.02 -4.30 -12.15
C SER A 150 -7.35 -5.59 -12.90
N LYS A 151 -6.48 -6.03 -13.83
CA LYS A 151 -6.69 -7.26 -14.59
C LYS A 151 -6.80 -8.50 -13.71
N THR A 152 -5.96 -8.59 -12.67
CA THR A 152 -5.98 -9.71 -11.73
C THR A 152 -7.26 -9.72 -10.91
N SER A 153 -7.68 -8.56 -10.43
CA SER A 153 -8.95 -8.40 -9.68
C SER A 153 -10.15 -8.78 -10.53
N THR A 154 -10.26 -8.26 -11.76
CA THR A 154 -11.35 -8.60 -12.68
C THR A 154 -11.37 -10.09 -13.02
N ARG A 155 -10.21 -10.71 -13.22
CA ARG A 155 -10.12 -12.14 -13.51
C ARG A 155 -10.57 -13.03 -12.35
N LEU A 156 -10.24 -12.64 -11.11
CA LEU A 156 -10.55 -13.43 -9.91
C LEU A 156 -11.95 -13.13 -9.34
N PHE A 157 -12.45 -11.93 -9.55
CA PHE A 157 -13.72 -11.43 -9.05
C PHE A 157 -14.43 -10.64 -10.15
N PRO A 158 -14.91 -11.31 -11.22
CA PRO A 158 -15.50 -10.63 -12.38
C PRO A 158 -16.82 -9.88 -12.05
N GLU A 159 -17.45 -10.26 -10.96
CA GLU A 159 -18.69 -9.62 -10.45
C GLU A 159 -18.45 -8.32 -9.69
N ARG A 160 -17.19 -7.99 -9.35
CA ARG A 160 -16.87 -6.80 -8.55
C ARG A 160 -16.41 -5.65 -9.41
N HIS A 161 -16.88 -4.48 -9.08
CA HIS A 161 -16.41 -3.25 -9.71
C HIS A 161 -14.98 -2.94 -9.26
N ILE A 162 -14.13 -2.53 -10.22
CA ILE A 162 -12.78 -2.03 -9.97
C ILE A 162 -12.81 -0.52 -10.12
N ALA A 163 -13.09 0.14 -9.00
CA ALA A 163 -13.21 1.59 -8.93
C ALA A 163 -11.83 2.27 -9.09
N ARG A 164 -11.86 3.46 -9.68
CA ARG A 164 -10.68 4.32 -9.86
C ARG A 164 -11.02 5.73 -9.42
N GLY A 165 -10.03 6.44 -8.88
CA GLY A 165 -10.29 7.82 -8.44
C GLY A 165 -9.18 8.36 -7.54
N VAL A 166 -9.54 9.40 -6.79
CA VAL A 166 -8.68 10.15 -5.88
C VAL A 166 -8.82 9.61 -4.45
N TYR A 167 -7.69 9.22 -3.87
CA TYR A 167 -7.62 8.78 -2.49
C TYR A 167 -7.26 9.96 -1.57
N ALA A 168 -8.18 10.38 -0.72
CA ALA A 168 -7.88 11.37 0.33
C ALA A 168 -7.27 10.69 1.55
N VAL A 169 -6.11 11.16 1.99
CA VAL A 169 -5.36 10.62 3.13
C VAL A 169 -5.51 11.53 4.33
N THR A 170 -5.88 10.95 5.48
CA THR A 170 -5.93 11.61 6.78
C THR A 170 -4.95 10.97 7.77
N ASP A 171 -4.76 11.55 8.95
CA ASP A 171 -3.84 10.99 9.95
C ASP A 171 -4.37 9.75 10.67
N GLY A 172 -5.67 9.68 10.83
CA GLY A 172 -6.33 8.58 11.53
C GLY A 172 -6.19 8.63 13.03
N ARG A 173 -6.36 7.48 13.68
CA ARG A 173 -6.76 7.19 15.06
C ARG A 173 -8.22 7.55 15.35
N HIS A 174 -8.90 8.16 14.45
CA HIS A 174 -10.35 8.38 14.41
C HIS A 174 -10.79 8.30 12.94
N PHE A 175 -12.06 8.05 12.72
CA PHE A 175 -12.70 8.26 11.43
C PHE A 175 -13.03 9.74 11.29
N GLU A 176 -13.04 10.22 10.08
CA GLU A 176 -13.31 11.61 9.75
C GLU A 176 -14.73 12.02 10.20
N SER A 177 -14.91 13.26 10.66
CA SER A 177 -16.23 13.80 10.92
C SER A 177 -16.99 13.99 9.60
N ARG A 178 -18.33 14.08 9.68
CA ARG A 178 -19.18 14.39 8.52
C ARG A 178 -18.79 15.69 7.82
N ALA A 179 -18.26 16.68 8.56
CA ALA A 179 -17.80 17.94 7.98
C ALA A 179 -16.51 17.76 7.20
N GLU A 180 -15.55 16.97 7.72
CA GLU A 180 -14.31 16.64 7.02
C GLU A 180 -14.60 15.83 5.75
N VAL A 181 -15.53 14.87 5.80
CA VAL A 181 -15.91 14.10 4.60
C VAL A 181 -16.49 15.01 3.52
N ARG A 182 -17.40 15.95 3.85
CA ARG A 182 -17.89 16.94 2.88
C ARG A 182 -16.79 17.84 2.32
N MET A 183 -15.83 18.23 3.15
CA MET A 183 -14.66 18.99 2.69
C MET A 183 -13.83 18.17 1.69
N ILE A 184 -13.55 16.90 2.01
CA ILE A 184 -12.79 15.99 1.14
C ILE A 184 -13.53 15.81 -0.20
N GLU A 185 -14.84 15.61 -0.17
CA GLU A 185 -15.67 15.50 -1.37
C GLU A 185 -15.58 16.77 -2.22
N SER A 186 -15.68 17.96 -1.59
CA SER A 186 -15.56 19.24 -2.30
C SER A 186 -14.19 19.45 -2.95
N PHE A 187 -13.14 18.80 -2.45
CA PHE A 187 -11.81 18.79 -3.04
C PHE A 187 -11.61 17.70 -4.11
N GLY A 188 -12.65 16.92 -4.39
CA GLY A 188 -12.62 15.87 -5.40
C GLY A 188 -12.07 14.53 -4.90
N GLY A 189 -12.07 14.28 -3.58
CA GLY A 189 -11.75 12.97 -3.02
C GLY A 189 -12.87 11.97 -3.23
N ASP A 190 -12.57 10.81 -3.76
CA ASP A 190 -13.54 9.74 -4.04
C ASP A 190 -13.65 8.72 -2.90
N VAL A 191 -12.56 8.50 -2.21
CA VAL A 191 -12.45 7.63 -1.02
C VAL A 191 -11.57 8.29 0.03
N VAL A 192 -11.72 7.89 1.28
CA VAL A 192 -10.89 8.34 2.39
C VAL A 192 -10.23 7.16 3.11
N GLY A 193 -9.00 7.35 3.56
CA GLY A 193 -8.27 6.38 4.36
C GLY A 193 -6.95 6.97 4.87
N GLN A 194 -6.05 6.12 5.41
CA GLN A 194 -4.97 6.60 6.24
C GLN A 194 -3.57 6.08 5.85
N SER A 195 -3.46 5.23 4.83
CA SER A 195 -2.24 4.45 4.60
C SER A 195 -1.42 4.86 3.37
N LEU A 196 -2.05 5.43 2.33
CA LEU A 196 -1.37 5.73 1.07
C LEU A 196 -0.19 6.68 1.22
N CYS A 197 -0.33 7.74 2.03
CA CYS A 197 0.76 8.64 2.40
C CYS A 197 1.31 8.27 3.79
N PRO A 198 2.63 8.29 4.00
CA PRO A 198 3.69 8.77 3.10
C PRO A 198 4.27 7.68 2.15
N GLU A 199 3.70 6.46 2.09
CA GLU A 199 4.27 5.35 1.32
C GLU A 199 4.50 5.69 -0.15
N VAL A 200 3.54 6.38 -0.78
CA VAL A 200 3.59 6.71 -2.21
C VAL A 200 4.77 7.61 -2.56
N TYR A 201 5.11 8.59 -1.73
CA TYR A 201 6.26 9.45 -2.01
C TYR A 201 7.58 8.87 -1.48
N LEU A 202 7.58 8.07 -0.44
CA LEU A 202 8.78 7.31 -0.06
C LEU A 202 9.16 6.28 -1.13
N ALA A 203 8.17 5.62 -1.76
CA ALA A 203 8.42 4.77 -2.93
C ALA A 203 9.04 5.57 -4.09
N ARG A 204 8.55 6.80 -4.33
CA ARG A 204 9.12 7.71 -5.33
C ARG A 204 10.56 8.08 -4.98
N GLU A 205 10.84 8.36 -3.72
CA GLU A 205 12.18 8.72 -3.24
C GLU A 205 13.20 7.63 -3.50
N ILE A 206 12.88 6.36 -3.23
CA ILE A 206 13.77 5.22 -3.52
C ILE A 206 13.75 4.79 -5.00
N GLY A 207 12.94 5.46 -5.83
CA GLY A 207 12.79 5.20 -7.27
C GLY A 207 12.09 3.89 -7.59
N ALA A 208 11.24 3.42 -6.70
CA ALA A 208 10.39 2.26 -6.91
C ALA A 208 9.09 2.61 -7.64
N CYS A 209 8.51 1.61 -8.32
CA CYS A 209 7.12 1.63 -8.75
C CYS A 209 6.24 1.29 -7.54
N TYR A 210 5.13 2.01 -7.37
CA TYR A 210 4.17 1.78 -6.30
C TYR A 210 2.74 1.74 -6.86
N ALA A 211 1.93 0.80 -6.40
CA ALA A 211 0.48 0.80 -6.60
C ALA A 211 -0.19 0.08 -5.44
N GLY A 212 -1.39 0.54 -5.07
CA GLY A 212 -2.20 -0.06 -4.02
C GLY A 212 -3.52 -0.62 -4.55
N LEU A 213 -3.97 -1.71 -3.94
CA LEU A 213 -5.31 -2.26 -4.05
C LEU A 213 -6.03 -2.01 -2.74
N TYR A 214 -7.11 -1.28 -2.77
CA TYR A 214 -7.88 -0.98 -1.56
C TYR A 214 -9.26 -1.61 -1.64
N LEU A 215 -9.74 -2.09 -0.50
CA LEU A 215 -11.10 -2.62 -0.37
C LEU A 215 -12.02 -1.52 0.17
N ILE A 216 -13.16 -1.30 -0.46
CA ILE A 216 -14.18 -0.42 0.08
C ILE A 216 -14.91 -1.15 1.21
N VAL A 217 -14.70 -0.70 2.44
CA VAL A 217 -15.13 -1.41 3.65
C VAL A 217 -16.27 -0.75 4.40
N ASN A 218 -16.49 0.54 4.16
CA ASN A 218 -17.61 1.31 4.71
C ASN A 218 -17.95 2.50 3.80
N ARG A 219 -19.09 3.11 4.04
CA ARG A 219 -19.36 4.48 3.59
C ARG A 219 -18.62 5.43 4.53
N ALA A 220 -17.98 6.46 4.01
CA ALA A 220 -17.39 7.50 4.83
C ALA A 220 -18.48 8.20 5.68
N GLU A 221 -18.12 8.78 6.81
CA GLU A 221 -19.08 9.38 7.74
C GLU A 221 -19.96 10.43 7.07
N GLY A 222 -21.27 10.18 7.07
CA GLY A 222 -22.28 11.06 6.43
C GLY A 222 -22.42 10.90 4.91
N ALA A 223 -21.62 10.04 4.27
CA ALA A 223 -21.75 9.70 2.84
C ALA A 223 -22.70 8.51 2.61
N GLY A 224 -23.33 7.97 3.65
CA GLY A 224 -24.25 6.85 3.59
C GLY A 224 -24.72 6.43 4.98
N PRO A 225 -25.33 5.24 5.10
CA PRO A 225 -25.76 4.70 6.39
C PRO A 225 -24.60 4.55 7.36
N ASP A 226 -24.87 4.77 8.64
CA ASP A 226 -23.90 4.51 9.71
C ASP A 226 -23.55 3.00 9.73
N TRP A 227 -22.32 2.69 10.04
CA TRP A 227 -21.77 1.34 10.10
C TRP A 227 -21.26 1.02 11.51
N SER A 228 -21.20 -0.25 11.85
CA SER A 228 -20.66 -0.71 13.13
C SER A 228 -19.22 -1.24 12.98
N HIS A 229 -18.44 -1.12 14.06
CA HIS A 229 -17.10 -1.72 14.11
C HIS A 229 -17.12 -3.25 13.87
N LYS A 230 -18.19 -3.92 14.29
CA LYS A 230 -18.37 -5.38 14.07
C LYS A 230 -18.51 -5.69 12.58
N GLU A 231 -19.31 -4.92 11.85
CA GLU A 231 -19.46 -5.07 10.40
C GLU A 231 -18.17 -4.83 9.66
N LEU A 232 -17.49 -3.71 9.97
CA LEU A 232 -16.20 -3.38 9.39
C LEU A 232 -15.15 -4.50 9.61
N LYS A 233 -15.02 -4.96 10.85
CA LYS A 233 -14.11 -6.06 11.19
C LYS A 233 -14.50 -7.35 10.47
N GLY A 234 -15.80 -7.69 10.45
CA GLY A 234 -16.32 -8.86 9.77
C GLY A 234 -15.97 -8.87 8.29
N LEU A 235 -16.06 -7.72 7.64
CA LEU A 235 -15.75 -7.56 6.22
C LEU A 235 -14.25 -7.85 5.95
N PHE A 236 -13.33 -7.35 6.75
CA PHE A 236 -11.91 -7.66 6.60
C PHE A 236 -11.62 -9.16 6.71
N TYR A 237 -12.25 -9.87 7.65
CA TYR A 237 -12.08 -11.32 7.79
C TYR A 237 -12.64 -12.09 6.60
N GLN A 238 -13.79 -11.65 6.05
CA GLN A 238 -14.41 -12.29 4.89
C GLN A 238 -13.57 -12.09 3.62
N GLU A 239 -12.97 -10.92 3.44
CA GLU A 239 -12.30 -10.53 2.22
C GLU A 239 -10.78 -10.77 2.21
N GLY A 240 -10.19 -11.01 3.37
CA GLY A 240 -8.73 -11.16 3.51
C GLY A 240 -8.11 -12.21 2.59
N MET A 241 -8.78 -13.37 2.43
CA MET A 241 -8.33 -14.43 1.53
C MET A 241 -8.37 -14.00 0.06
N GLY A 242 -9.45 -13.31 -0.36
CA GLY A 242 -9.62 -12.81 -1.72
C GLY A 242 -8.57 -11.75 -2.08
N VAL A 243 -8.41 -10.75 -1.22
CA VAL A 243 -7.40 -9.70 -1.37
C VAL A 243 -6.00 -10.30 -1.42
N GLY A 244 -5.68 -11.19 -0.48
CA GLY A 244 -4.39 -11.87 -0.44
C GLY A 244 -4.09 -12.65 -1.73
N LYS A 245 -5.10 -13.33 -2.28
CA LYS A 245 -4.99 -14.05 -3.57
C LYS A 245 -4.73 -13.11 -4.72
N ILE A 246 -5.43 -11.96 -4.79
CA ILE A 246 -5.17 -10.95 -5.84
C ILE A 246 -3.72 -10.47 -5.76
N ILE A 247 -3.22 -10.17 -4.56
CA ILE A 247 -1.84 -9.69 -4.38
C ILE A 247 -0.83 -10.74 -4.84
N ILE A 248 -0.94 -11.99 -4.39
CA ILE A 248 0.00 -13.06 -4.80
C ILE A 248 -0.05 -13.28 -6.32
N GLU A 249 -1.24 -13.39 -6.91
CA GLU A 249 -1.40 -13.59 -8.34
C GLU A 249 -0.92 -12.38 -9.17
N SER A 250 -0.96 -11.17 -8.60
CA SER A 250 -0.36 -9.99 -9.21
C SER A 250 1.17 -10.02 -9.13
N LEU A 251 1.74 -10.41 -8.00
CA LEU A 251 3.19 -10.57 -7.81
C LEU A 251 3.78 -11.61 -8.78
N LYS A 252 3.08 -12.72 -9.02
CA LYS A 252 3.49 -13.76 -9.99
C LYS A 252 3.62 -13.24 -11.42
N GLN A 253 2.88 -12.18 -11.79
CA GLN A 253 2.93 -11.57 -13.12
C GLN A 253 4.04 -10.53 -13.29
N ILE A 254 4.70 -10.15 -12.21
CA ILE A 254 5.76 -9.13 -12.23
C ILE A 254 7.10 -9.85 -12.32
N THR A 255 7.74 -9.83 -13.48
CA THR A 255 9.08 -10.43 -13.66
C THR A 255 10.18 -9.47 -13.23
N PRO A 256 11.31 -9.97 -12.67
CA PRO A 256 12.44 -9.13 -12.26
C PRO A 256 13.00 -8.28 -13.39
N ASP A 257 13.08 -8.85 -14.59
CA ASP A 257 13.64 -8.23 -15.80
C ASP A 257 12.62 -7.42 -16.59
N ARG A 258 11.45 -7.16 -16.00
CA ARG A 258 10.40 -6.37 -16.63
C ARG A 258 10.93 -5.03 -17.13
N LYS A 259 10.88 -4.79 -18.43
CA LYS A 259 11.16 -3.47 -18.98
C LYS A 259 10.13 -2.48 -18.44
N ARG A 260 10.59 -1.54 -17.60
CA ARG A 260 9.73 -0.50 -17.05
C ARG A 260 9.37 0.50 -18.16
N VAL A 261 8.12 0.53 -18.55
CA VAL A 261 7.59 1.52 -19.49
C VAL A 261 7.21 2.80 -18.75
N CYS A 262 6.86 2.68 -17.47
CA CYS A 262 6.51 3.81 -16.60
C CYS A 262 7.69 4.76 -16.34
N ARG A 263 7.38 5.97 -15.90
CA ARG A 263 8.36 7.03 -15.58
C ARG A 263 8.69 7.12 -14.09
N CYS A 264 8.19 6.19 -13.23
CA CYS A 264 8.29 6.28 -11.77
C CYS A 264 9.69 6.58 -11.26
N SER A 265 10.72 5.90 -11.75
CA SER A 265 12.11 6.11 -11.33
C SER A 265 12.73 7.43 -11.81
N LYS A 266 12.11 8.11 -12.79
CA LYS A 266 12.60 9.37 -13.38
C LYS A 266 11.91 10.59 -12.77
N LEU A 267 10.77 10.42 -12.09
CA LEU A 267 9.99 11.52 -11.51
C LEU A 267 10.53 11.93 -10.12
N ARG A 268 11.84 12.04 -10.03
CA ARG A 268 12.58 12.63 -8.90
C ARG A 268 13.80 13.35 -9.41
N LYS A 269 14.09 14.51 -8.86
CA LYS A 269 15.27 15.33 -9.23
C LYS A 269 16.20 15.42 -8.03
N LYS A 270 17.50 15.36 -8.25
CA LYS A 270 18.45 15.67 -7.18
C LYS A 270 18.19 17.09 -6.66
N THR A 271 18.15 17.23 -5.37
CA THR A 271 18.06 18.57 -4.75
C THR A 271 19.34 19.35 -4.99
N LEU A 272 19.20 20.66 -5.07
CA LEU A 272 20.32 21.61 -5.09
C LEU A 272 20.75 22.03 -3.68
N LEU A 273 20.00 21.63 -2.66
CA LEU A 273 20.36 21.85 -1.26
C LEU A 273 21.59 20.99 -0.94
N LYS A 274 22.62 21.63 -0.39
CA LYS A 274 23.88 21.01 0.02
C LYS A 274 23.90 20.81 1.51
#